data_c23cc5e6034b3428efa4b560c132f99e
#
_entry.id   c23cc5e6034b3428efa4b560c132f99e
#
_cell.length_a   1.000
_cell.length_b   1.000
_cell.length_c   1.000
_cell.angle_alpha   90.00
_cell.angle_beta   90.00
_cell.angle_gamma   90.00
#
_symmetry.space_group_name_H-M   'P 1'
#
loop_
_entity.id
_entity.type
_entity.pdbx_description
1 polymer ?
#
loop_
_entity_poly.entity_id
_entity_poly.type
_entity_poly.pdbx_seq_one_letter_code
_entity_poly.pdbx_strand_id
1 'polypeptide(L)'
;NPTTFNLARMNMLLHGVKYNDFDIQNGDTLEADAFGDQQFDAVVANPPFSADWSAAAKFNNDDRFSKAGVLAPKSKADYAFILHMIYHLNDGGTMACVAPHGVLFRGAAEGKIRQYLIEKRNYIDAIIGLPANIFYGTSIPTCIIVIKKCREENDNILFIDASKEFEKVKTQNKLRPEHIKKIIDTYRERKEIEKYSHLATMQEIIDNDYNLNIPRYVDTFEEEEPIDIKAVMAEIKDLESK
;
A
#
# COMPACT_ATOMS: atom_id res chain seq x y z
N ASN A 1 -7.26 -4.71 22.74
CA ASN A 1 -7.18 -6.07 23.31
C ASN A 1 -5.98 -6.17 24.26
N PRO A 2 -6.17 -6.43 25.58
CA PRO A 2 -5.09 -6.47 26.56
C PRO A 2 -3.99 -7.51 26.24
N THR A 3 -4.36 -8.65 25.69
CA THR A 3 -3.39 -9.70 25.32
C THR A 3 -2.43 -9.21 24.23
N THR A 4 -2.96 -8.61 23.16
CA THR A 4 -2.14 -8.05 22.08
C THR A 4 -1.26 -6.91 22.58
N PHE A 5 -1.78 -6.05 23.45
CA PHE A 5 -1.03 -4.98 24.09
C PHE A 5 0.17 -5.52 24.89
N ASN A 6 -0.07 -6.53 25.74
CA ASN A 6 1.00 -7.13 26.56
C ASN A 6 2.04 -7.86 25.70
N LEU A 7 1.61 -8.57 24.64
CA LEU A 7 2.52 -9.22 23.71
C LEU A 7 3.39 -8.21 22.96
N ALA A 8 2.81 -7.08 22.51
CA ALA A 8 3.57 -6.03 21.84
C ALA A 8 4.64 -5.45 22.78
N ARG A 9 4.31 -5.13 24.03
CA ARG A 9 5.26 -4.62 25.01
C ARG A 9 6.39 -5.63 25.30
N MET A 10 6.02 -6.90 25.49
CA MET A 10 7.01 -7.97 25.69
C MET A 10 7.94 -8.10 24.48
N ASN A 11 7.39 -8.03 23.28
CA ASN A 11 8.16 -8.10 22.03
C ASN A 11 9.20 -6.96 21.94
N MET A 12 8.83 -5.72 22.28
CA MET A 12 9.77 -4.59 22.33
C MET A 12 10.92 -4.87 23.30
N LEU A 13 10.62 -5.33 24.51
CA LEU A 13 11.63 -5.63 25.51
C LEU A 13 12.57 -6.78 25.09
N LEU A 14 12.03 -7.85 24.48
CA LEU A 14 12.82 -8.97 23.97
C LEU A 14 13.76 -8.56 22.82
N HIS A 15 13.40 -7.52 22.06
CA HIS A 15 14.24 -6.94 21.02
C HIS A 15 15.20 -5.84 21.54
N GLY A 16 15.33 -5.71 22.86
CA GLY A 16 16.28 -4.80 23.50
C GLY A 16 15.85 -3.33 23.54
N VAL A 17 14.60 -3.01 23.19
CA VAL A 17 14.06 -1.66 23.35
C VAL A 17 13.73 -1.42 24.81
N LYS A 18 14.31 -0.37 25.42
CA LYS A 18 14.07 -0.06 26.81
C LYS A 18 12.63 0.41 27.03
N TYR A 19 12.11 0.16 28.23
CA TYR A 19 10.73 0.50 28.57
C TYR A 19 10.36 1.99 28.36
N ASN A 20 11.31 2.88 28.57
CA ASN A 20 11.11 4.33 28.40
C ASN A 20 11.31 4.82 26.95
N ASP A 21 11.71 3.94 26.04
CA ASP A 21 12.00 4.28 24.64
C ASP A 21 10.82 3.95 23.71
N PHE A 22 9.69 3.48 24.24
CA PHE A 22 8.45 3.25 23.47
C PHE A 22 7.20 3.57 24.28
N ASP A 23 6.15 3.97 23.57
CA ASP A 23 4.81 4.15 24.11
C ASP A 23 3.83 3.32 23.29
N ILE A 24 3.16 2.37 23.95
CA ILE A 24 2.12 1.52 23.36
C ILE A 24 0.84 1.73 24.13
N GLN A 25 -0.22 2.15 23.45
CA GLN A 25 -1.53 2.40 24.03
C GLN A 25 -2.47 1.22 23.81
N ASN A 26 -3.33 0.95 24.82
CA ASN A 26 -4.34 -0.10 24.75
C ASN A 26 -5.72 0.50 24.50
N GLY A 27 -6.12 0.55 23.24
CA GLY A 27 -7.40 1.12 22.85
C GLY A 27 -7.79 0.72 21.43
N ASP A 28 -8.89 1.27 20.96
CA ASP A 28 -9.26 1.25 19.54
C ASP A 28 -8.75 2.55 18.92
N THR A 29 -7.77 2.41 18.03
CA THR A 29 -7.06 3.53 17.39
C THR A 29 -7.99 4.49 16.65
N LEU A 30 -9.04 3.97 16.01
CA LEU A 30 -9.96 4.80 15.24
C LEU A 30 -11.02 5.46 16.14
N GLU A 31 -11.53 4.72 17.13
CA GLU A 31 -12.60 5.20 18.01
C GLU A 31 -12.12 6.19 19.08
N ALA A 32 -10.90 5.99 19.58
CA ALA A 32 -10.32 6.77 20.66
C ALA A 32 -8.82 6.93 20.44
N ASP A 33 -8.45 8.04 19.83
CA ASP A 33 -7.06 8.40 19.63
C ASP A 33 -6.36 8.66 20.96
N ALA A 34 -5.32 7.88 21.25
CA ALA A 34 -4.57 7.98 22.49
C ALA A 34 -3.39 8.98 22.40
N PHE A 35 -3.04 9.45 21.21
CA PHE A 35 -1.90 10.35 20.99
C PHE A 35 -2.31 11.80 20.79
N GLY A 36 -3.60 12.10 20.60
CA GLY A 36 -4.11 13.47 20.47
C GLY A 36 -3.45 14.24 19.30
N ASP A 37 -2.79 15.35 19.61
CA ASP A 37 -2.13 16.19 18.58
C ASP A 37 -0.65 15.82 18.35
N GLN A 38 -0.18 14.72 18.91
CA GLN A 38 1.21 14.27 18.73
C GLN A 38 1.47 13.91 17.26
N GLN A 39 2.61 14.40 16.74
CA GLN A 39 3.04 14.15 15.37
C GLN A 39 4.41 13.44 15.34
N PHE A 40 4.66 12.70 14.26
CA PHE A 40 5.83 11.87 14.08
C PHE A 40 6.51 12.15 12.74
N ASP A 41 7.84 12.02 12.71
CA ASP A 41 8.64 12.19 11.48
C ASP A 41 8.50 10.99 10.54
N ALA A 42 8.25 9.81 11.10
CA ALA A 42 8.05 8.58 10.35
C ALA A 42 6.88 7.77 10.89
N VAL A 43 6.00 7.34 10.00
CA VAL A 43 4.87 6.46 10.33
C VAL A 43 4.93 5.22 9.43
N VAL A 44 5.00 4.04 10.04
CA VAL A 44 4.99 2.76 9.33
C VAL A 44 3.93 1.85 9.91
N ALA A 45 3.13 1.23 9.05
CA ALA A 45 2.07 0.34 9.50
C ALA A 45 1.71 -0.75 8.49
N ASN A 46 1.23 -1.86 9.03
CA ASN A 46 0.48 -2.88 8.32
C ASN A 46 -0.84 -3.06 9.08
N PRO A 47 -1.83 -2.19 8.85
CA PRO A 47 -3.12 -2.24 9.55
C PRO A 47 -3.94 -3.46 9.12
N PRO A 48 -4.98 -3.85 9.87
CA PRO A 48 -5.86 -4.93 9.47
C PRO A 48 -6.60 -4.57 8.17
N PHE A 49 -6.50 -5.46 7.16
CA PHE A 49 -7.10 -5.22 5.85
C PHE A 49 -8.61 -5.31 5.87
N SER A 50 -9.28 -4.32 5.29
CA SER A 50 -10.74 -4.27 5.13
C SER A 50 -11.51 -4.57 6.43
N ALA A 51 -10.98 -4.11 7.55
CA ALA A 51 -11.65 -4.24 8.85
C ALA A 51 -12.92 -3.38 8.92
N ASP A 52 -13.89 -3.83 9.71
CA ASP A 52 -15.04 -3.00 10.08
C ASP A 52 -14.63 -1.94 11.10
N TRP A 53 -15.28 -0.78 11.05
CA TRP A 53 -15.20 0.28 12.05
C TRP A 53 -16.55 0.95 12.20
N SER A 54 -16.74 1.80 13.21
CA SER A 54 -18.07 2.37 13.48
C SER A 54 -18.55 3.31 12.37
N ALA A 55 -17.63 4.06 11.75
CA ALA A 55 -17.95 5.16 10.85
C ALA A 55 -19.04 6.10 11.42
N ALA A 56 -18.99 6.31 12.75
CA ALA A 56 -20.03 7.04 13.48
C ALA A 56 -20.08 8.51 13.06
N ALA A 57 -21.27 9.14 13.14
CA ALA A 57 -21.49 10.51 12.74
C ALA A 57 -20.54 11.52 13.43
N LYS A 58 -20.07 11.22 14.66
CA LYS A 58 -19.08 12.05 15.37
C LYS A 58 -17.81 12.31 14.56
N PHE A 59 -17.42 11.36 13.71
CA PHE A 59 -16.20 11.47 12.89
C PHE A 59 -16.31 12.43 11.71
N ASN A 60 -17.51 12.89 11.36
CA ASN A 60 -17.66 13.95 10.36
C ASN A 60 -17.06 15.30 10.82
N ASN A 61 -16.86 15.46 12.12
CA ASN A 61 -16.23 16.65 12.72
C ASN A 61 -14.86 16.34 13.34
N ASP A 62 -14.33 15.14 13.17
CA ASP A 62 -13.02 14.76 13.65
C ASP A 62 -11.95 15.17 12.64
N ASP A 63 -10.95 15.94 13.07
CA ASP A 63 -9.91 16.50 12.20
C ASP A 63 -9.10 15.44 11.44
N ARG A 64 -9.07 14.22 11.94
CA ARG A 64 -8.43 13.10 11.27
C ARG A 64 -9.14 12.73 9.96
N PHE A 65 -10.48 12.82 9.91
CA PHE A 65 -11.30 12.24 8.84
C PHE A 65 -12.11 13.27 8.06
N SER A 66 -12.48 14.41 8.66
CA SER A 66 -13.44 15.37 8.12
C SER A 66 -12.95 16.06 6.84
N LYS A 67 -11.64 16.25 6.70
CA LYS A 67 -11.03 17.06 5.63
C LYS A 67 -11.24 16.51 4.22
N ALA A 68 -11.48 15.21 4.09
CA ALA A 68 -11.81 14.59 2.80
C ALA A 68 -13.29 14.75 2.41
N GLY A 69 -14.14 15.31 3.28
CA GLY A 69 -15.57 15.54 3.05
C GLY A 69 -16.42 14.27 3.06
N VAL A 70 -15.83 13.10 3.33
CA VAL A 70 -16.51 11.81 3.39
C VAL A 70 -15.73 10.86 4.29
N LEU A 71 -16.45 10.03 5.05
CA LEU A 71 -15.83 8.98 5.86
C LEU A 71 -15.53 7.74 5.01
N ALA A 72 -14.49 7.00 5.39
CA ALA A 72 -14.23 5.67 4.86
C ALA A 72 -15.46 4.76 5.10
N PRO A 73 -15.72 3.77 4.22
CA PRO A 73 -16.86 2.88 4.39
C PRO A 73 -16.80 2.09 5.71
N LYS A 74 -17.96 1.89 6.36
CA LYS A 74 -18.05 1.16 7.62
C LYS A 74 -17.40 -0.23 7.56
N SER A 75 -17.53 -0.92 6.45
CA SER A 75 -17.00 -2.27 6.23
C SER A 75 -15.57 -2.30 5.68
N LYS A 76 -14.91 -1.15 5.56
CA LYS A 76 -13.55 -1.02 4.99
C LYS A 76 -12.82 0.17 5.61
N ALA A 77 -12.21 -0.06 6.75
CA ALA A 77 -11.48 0.96 7.50
C ALA A 77 -10.11 1.34 6.89
N ASP A 78 -9.74 0.75 5.74
CA ASP A 78 -8.42 0.94 5.15
C ASP A 78 -8.04 2.44 5.07
N TYR A 79 -8.91 3.28 4.50
CA TYR A 79 -8.67 4.73 4.44
C TYR A 79 -8.86 5.45 5.78
N ALA A 80 -9.62 4.90 6.73
CA ALA A 80 -9.67 5.49 8.06
C ALA A 80 -8.30 5.36 8.76
N PHE A 81 -7.64 4.21 8.66
CA PHE A 81 -6.28 4.05 9.16
C PHE A 81 -5.29 4.97 8.42
N ILE A 82 -5.37 5.07 7.10
CA ILE A 82 -4.50 5.95 6.31
C ILE A 82 -4.66 7.41 6.74
N LEU A 83 -5.88 7.89 6.87
CA LEU A 83 -6.16 9.28 7.29
C LEU A 83 -5.71 9.54 8.74
N HIS A 84 -5.91 8.58 9.66
CA HIS A 84 -5.42 8.67 11.02
C HIS A 84 -3.88 8.79 11.06
N MET A 85 -3.17 7.97 10.28
CA MET A 85 -1.71 8.05 10.19
C MET A 85 -1.22 9.37 9.57
N ILE A 86 -1.93 9.88 8.55
CA ILE A 86 -1.62 11.19 7.94
C ILE A 86 -1.81 12.32 8.95
N TYR A 87 -2.82 12.24 9.81
CA TYR A 87 -3.04 13.23 10.87
C TYR A 87 -1.83 13.31 11.81
N HIS A 88 -1.29 12.18 12.21
CA HIS A 88 -0.11 12.09 13.08
C HIS A 88 1.23 12.25 12.35
N LEU A 89 1.24 12.41 11.03
CA LEU A 89 2.47 12.67 10.28
C LEU A 89 2.79 14.18 10.34
N ASN A 90 4.01 14.55 10.72
CA ASN A 90 4.44 15.94 10.66
C ASN A 90 4.62 16.42 9.20
N ASP A 91 4.82 17.73 9.00
CA ASP A 91 4.88 18.32 7.66
C ASP A 91 6.10 17.86 6.84
N GLY A 92 7.22 17.54 7.49
CA GLY A 92 8.42 16.99 6.86
C GLY A 92 8.47 15.45 6.87
N GLY A 93 7.45 14.80 7.42
CA GLY A 93 7.45 13.37 7.68
C GLY A 93 7.17 12.49 6.46
N THR A 94 7.54 11.23 6.60
CA THR A 94 7.28 10.18 5.60
C THR A 94 6.50 9.03 6.23
N MET A 95 5.44 8.60 5.55
CA MET A 95 4.63 7.45 5.93
C MET A 95 4.75 6.34 4.89
N ALA A 96 4.82 5.09 5.35
CA ALA A 96 4.70 3.90 4.50
C ALA A 96 3.67 2.94 5.09
N CYS A 97 2.61 2.66 4.34
CA CYS A 97 1.50 1.82 4.79
C CYS A 97 1.29 0.65 3.84
N VAL A 98 1.28 -0.56 4.38
CA VAL A 98 0.84 -1.74 3.63
C VAL A 98 -0.68 -1.74 3.55
N ALA A 99 -1.22 -1.94 2.35
CA ALA A 99 -2.65 -1.94 2.09
C ALA A 99 -3.05 -2.99 1.04
N PRO A 100 -4.30 -3.45 1.02
CA PRO A 100 -4.79 -4.31 -0.07
C PRO A 100 -4.93 -3.49 -1.36
N HIS A 101 -4.69 -4.09 -2.52
CA HIS A 101 -4.78 -3.39 -3.82
C HIS A 101 -6.11 -2.66 -4.03
N GLY A 102 -7.20 -3.13 -3.41
CA GLY A 102 -8.50 -2.49 -3.52
C GLY A 102 -8.53 -1.00 -3.19
N VAL A 103 -7.68 -0.52 -2.28
CA VAL A 103 -7.60 0.91 -1.95
C VAL A 103 -7.16 1.78 -3.14
N LEU A 104 -6.48 1.18 -4.11
CA LEU A 104 -5.97 1.89 -5.27
C LEU A 104 -7.06 2.23 -6.29
N PHE A 105 -8.16 1.46 -6.35
CA PHE A 105 -9.14 1.59 -7.43
C PHE A 105 -10.61 1.56 -7.00
N ARG A 106 -10.94 1.14 -5.75
CA ARG A 106 -12.35 1.18 -5.32
C ARG A 106 -12.89 2.60 -5.40
N GLY A 107 -14.14 2.72 -5.88
CA GLY A 107 -14.84 3.98 -6.07
C GLY A 107 -15.56 4.50 -4.82
N ALA A 108 -16.64 5.25 -5.01
CA ALA A 108 -17.48 5.84 -3.98
C ALA A 108 -16.66 6.65 -2.95
N ALA A 109 -16.83 6.40 -1.64
CA ALA A 109 -16.14 7.13 -0.59
C ALA A 109 -14.61 6.99 -0.66
N GLU A 110 -14.09 5.79 -0.93
CA GLU A 110 -12.65 5.57 -1.06
C GLU A 110 -12.06 6.33 -2.25
N GLY A 111 -12.78 6.39 -3.39
CA GLY A 111 -12.38 7.19 -4.54
C GLY A 111 -12.28 8.68 -4.24
N LYS A 112 -13.25 9.24 -3.48
CA LYS A 112 -13.24 10.65 -3.06
C LYS A 112 -12.09 10.97 -2.12
N ILE A 113 -11.81 10.09 -1.16
CA ILE A 113 -10.68 10.26 -0.23
C ILE A 113 -9.36 10.22 -1.02
N ARG A 114 -9.21 9.27 -1.94
CA ARG A 114 -8.03 9.14 -2.80
C ARG A 114 -7.82 10.38 -3.66
N GLN A 115 -8.87 10.86 -4.33
CA GLN A 115 -8.82 12.10 -5.09
C GLN A 115 -8.41 13.29 -4.22
N TYR A 116 -8.98 13.42 -3.02
CA TYR A 116 -8.61 14.48 -2.07
C TYR A 116 -7.12 14.43 -1.71
N LEU A 117 -6.58 13.24 -1.41
CA LEU A 117 -5.17 13.06 -1.05
C LEU A 117 -4.22 13.38 -2.20
N ILE A 118 -4.64 13.18 -3.45
CA ILE A 118 -3.86 13.46 -4.65
C ILE A 118 -4.02 14.92 -5.06
N GLU A 119 -5.24 15.35 -5.39
CA GLU A 119 -5.53 16.63 -6.03
C GLU A 119 -5.39 17.81 -5.07
N LYS A 120 -5.94 17.68 -3.85
CA LYS A 120 -5.98 18.79 -2.87
C LYS A 120 -4.78 18.83 -1.95
N ARG A 121 -4.15 17.69 -1.72
CA ARG A 121 -3.07 17.57 -0.74
C ARG A 121 -1.72 17.23 -1.34
N ASN A 122 -1.69 16.62 -2.53
CA ASN A 122 -0.48 16.13 -3.19
C ASN A 122 0.40 15.27 -2.24
N TYR A 123 -0.21 14.35 -1.49
CA TYR A 123 0.50 13.59 -0.47
C TYR A 123 1.02 12.23 -0.94
N ILE A 124 0.44 11.62 -1.98
CA ILE A 124 0.86 10.31 -2.45
C ILE A 124 2.15 10.43 -3.25
N ASP A 125 3.24 9.86 -2.72
CA ASP A 125 4.58 9.92 -3.31
C ASP A 125 4.89 8.70 -4.19
N ALA A 126 4.54 7.49 -3.70
CA ALA A 126 4.74 6.27 -4.48
C ALA A 126 3.72 5.18 -4.13
N ILE A 127 3.49 4.31 -5.11
CA ILE A 127 2.73 3.06 -4.98
C ILE A 127 3.65 1.91 -5.36
N ILE A 128 3.86 0.96 -4.45
CA ILE A 128 4.76 -0.18 -4.65
C ILE A 128 3.94 -1.45 -4.54
N GLY A 129 3.74 -2.15 -5.64
CA GLY A 129 3.07 -3.46 -5.66
C GLY A 129 3.98 -4.53 -5.11
N LEU A 130 3.46 -5.35 -4.21
CA LEU A 130 4.20 -6.45 -3.59
C LEU A 130 3.73 -7.79 -4.16
N PRO A 131 4.58 -8.83 -4.11
CA PRO A 131 4.17 -10.17 -4.49
C PRO A 131 2.96 -10.66 -3.70
N ALA A 132 2.09 -11.42 -4.34
CA ALA A 132 1.04 -12.14 -3.64
C ALA A 132 1.64 -13.17 -2.66
N ASN A 133 0.86 -13.59 -1.68
CA ASN A 133 1.22 -14.68 -0.76
C ASN A 133 2.52 -14.45 0.03
N ILE A 134 2.83 -13.19 0.41
CA ILE A 134 3.98 -12.85 1.26
C ILE A 134 3.62 -12.75 2.75
N PHE A 135 2.34 -12.62 3.09
CA PHE A 135 1.86 -12.52 4.46
C PHE A 135 1.24 -13.82 4.96
N TYR A 136 1.38 -14.10 6.25
CA TYR A 136 0.69 -15.22 6.88
C TYR A 136 -0.83 -15.01 6.89
N GLY A 137 -1.58 -16.07 6.58
CA GLY A 137 -3.04 -16.06 6.66
C GLY A 137 -3.76 -15.39 5.49
N THR A 138 -3.06 -14.86 4.50
CA THR A 138 -3.67 -14.30 3.28
C THR A 138 -2.78 -14.47 2.06
N SER A 139 -3.41 -14.79 0.92
CA SER A 139 -2.73 -14.87 -0.38
C SER A 139 -2.96 -13.63 -1.27
N ILE A 140 -3.73 -12.64 -0.78
CA ILE A 140 -4.07 -11.47 -1.59
C ILE A 140 -2.82 -10.64 -1.90
N PRO A 141 -2.72 -10.07 -3.12
CA PRO A 141 -1.69 -9.10 -3.43
C PRO A 141 -1.91 -7.82 -2.64
N THR A 142 -0.82 -7.22 -2.20
CA THR A 142 -0.79 -5.99 -1.41
C THR A 142 0.11 -4.95 -2.05
N CYS A 143 -0.01 -3.72 -1.60
CA CYS A 143 0.89 -2.64 -1.99
C CYS A 143 1.38 -1.87 -0.77
N ILE A 144 2.47 -1.14 -0.94
CA ILE A 144 2.88 -0.09 -0.02
C ILE A 144 2.48 1.25 -0.63
N ILE A 145 1.76 2.05 0.15
CA ILE A 145 1.47 3.44 -0.18
C ILE A 145 2.47 4.30 0.59
N VAL A 146 3.28 5.06 -0.14
CA VAL A 146 4.21 6.02 0.45
C VAL A 146 3.58 7.41 0.38
N ILE A 147 3.54 8.09 1.52
CA ILE A 147 2.96 9.42 1.69
C ILE A 147 3.99 10.36 2.27
N LYS A 148 4.07 11.57 1.70
CA LYS A 148 4.85 12.71 2.18
C LYS A 148 4.00 13.96 2.13
N LYS A 149 4.09 14.81 3.16
CA LYS A 149 3.42 16.12 3.16
C LYS A 149 4.24 17.20 2.48
N CYS A 150 5.55 17.00 2.35
CA CYS A 150 6.51 17.97 1.81
C CYS A 150 6.80 17.81 0.32
N ARG A 151 5.84 17.31 -0.47
CA ARG A 151 5.99 17.17 -1.92
C ARG A 151 5.81 18.52 -2.61
N GLU A 152 6.55 18.73 -3.70
CA GLU A 152 6.38 19.90 -4.58
C GLU A 152 5.17 19.72 -5.51
N GLU A 153 4.62 20.83 -5.99
CA GLU A 153 3.36 20.83 -6.76
C GLU A 153 3.41 19.97 -8.02
N ASN A 154 4.58 19.88 -8.66
CA ASN A 154 4.79 19.14 -9.91
C ASN A 154 5.45 17.77 -9.72
N ASP A 155 5.54 17.27 -8.49
CA ASP A 155 6.12 15.95 -8.23
C ASP A 155 5.26 14.83 -8.83
N ASN A 156 5.90 13.99 -9.64
CA ASN A 156 5.28 12.79 -10.19
C ASN A 156 5.04 11.72 -9.11
N ILE A 157 4.05 10.86 -9.31
CA ILE A 157 3.83 9.69 -8.46
C ILE A 157 4.60 8.52 -9.04
N LEU A 158 5.46 7.89 -8.24
CA LEU A 158 6.22 6.72 -8.67
C LEU A 158 5.41 5.44 -8.46
N PHE A 159 5.23 4.67 -9.52
CA PHE A 159 4.69 3.32 -9.48
C PHE A 159 5.82 2.31 -9.62
N ILE A 160 5.84 1.30 -8.75
CA ILE A 160 6.77 0.16 -8.82
C ILE A 160 5.95 -1.12 -8.79
N ASP A 161 6.10 -1.97 -9.78
CA ASP A 161 5.54 -3.33 -9.77
C ASP A 161 6.61 -4.34 -9.36
N ALA A 162 6.65 -4.66 -8.08
CA ALA A 162 7.52 -5.70 -7.54
C ALA A 162 6.79 -7.04 -7.38
N SER A 163 5.66 -7.25 -8.05
CA SER A 163 4.84 -8.47 -7.92
C SER A 163 5.58 -9.76 -8.31
N LYS A 164 6.60 -9.65 -9.17
CA LYS A 164 7.45 -10.77 -9.61
C LYS A 164 8.76 -10.89 -8.81
N GLU A 165 9.04 -9.97 -7.88
CA GLU A 165 10.27 -9.91 -7.10
C GLU A 165 10.18 -10.78 -5.84
N PHE A 166 10.30 -12.09 -5.97
CA PHE A 166 10.25 -13.00 -4.83
C PHE A 166 10.97 -14.33 -5.09
N GLU A 167 11.33 -14.99 -4.03
CA GLU A 167 11.68 -16.40 -4.03
C GLU A 167 10.47 -17.23 -3.59
N LYS A 168 10.12 -18.24 -4.38
CA LYS A 168 9.04 -19.16 -4.04
C LYS A 168 9.53 -20.18 -3.02
N VAL A 169 8.93 -20.19 -1.83
CA VAL A 169 9.12 -21.22 -0.82
C VAL A 169 7.84 -22.05 -0.68
N LYS A 170 7.92 -23.22 -0.02
CA LYS A 170 6.86 -24.24 -0.03
C LYS A 170 5.43 -23.70 0.14
N THR A 171 5.22 -22.74 1.03
CA THR A 171 3.88 -22.25 1.40
C THR A 171 3.68 -20.76 1.17
N GLN A 172 4.74 -20.00 0.89
CA GLN A 172 4.72 -18.55 0.76
C GLN A 172 5.73 -18.07 -0.28
N ASN A 173 5.53 -16.85 -0.75
CA ASN A 173 6.54 -16.09 -1.46
C ASN A 173 7.37 -15.28 -0.45
N LYS A 174 8.66 -15.14 -0.69
CA LYS A 174 9.56 -14.45 0.23
C LYS A 174 10.35 -13.37 -0.49
N LEU A 175 10.28 -12.15 0.02
CA LEU A 175 11.18 -11.07 -0.37
C LEU A 175 12.57 -11.34 0.23
N ARG A 176 13.57 -11.40 -0.65
CA ARG A 176 14.98 -11.51 -0.26
C ARG A 176 15.62 -10.13 -0.19
N PRO A 177 16.79 -9.97 0.46
CA PRO A 177 17.47 -8.69 0.56
C PRO A 177 17.71 -8.00 -0.79
N GLU A 178 18.01 -8.76 -1.85
CA GLU A 178 18.20 -8.26 -3.21
C GLU A 178 16.91 -7.66 -3.79
N HIS A 179 15.76 -8.29 -3.57
CA HIS A 179 14.44 -7.77 -3.99
C HIS A 179 14.12 -6.46 -3.27
N ILE A 180 14.33 -6.43 -1.96
CA ILE A 180 14.12 -5.23 -1.14
C ILE A 180 15.06 -4.11 -1.60
N LYS A 181 16.33 -4.43 -1.85
CA LYS A 181 17.32 -3.46 -2.34
C LYS A 181 16.87 -2.87 -3.68
N LYS A 182 16.44 -3.68 -4.63
CA LYS A 182 15.94 -3.22 -5.94
C LYS A 182 14.78 -2.25 -5.77
N ILE A 183 13.80 -2.57 -4.92
CA ILE A 183 12.66 -1.68 -4.64
C ILE A 183 13.14 -0.35 -4.05
N ILE A 184 14.03 -0.40 -3.04
CA ILE A 184 14.53 0.79 -2.36
C ILE A 184 15.38 1.66 -3.29
N ASP A 185 16.26 1.08 -4.08
CA ASP A 185 17.11 1.81 -5.02
C ASP A 185 16.24 2.48 -6.09
N THR A 186 15.28 1.77 -6.68
CA THR A 186 14.33 2.33 -7.66
C THR A 186 13.54 3.49 -7.06
N TYR A 187 13.07 3.34 -5.82
CA TYR A 187 12.34 4.38 -5.11
C TYR A 187 13.21 5.63 -4.87
N ARG A 188 14.44 5.45 -4.41
CA ARG A 188 15.37 6.56 -4.09
C ARG A 188 15.83 7.31 -5.33
N GLU A 189 16.14 6.58 -6.39
CA GLU A 189 16.59 7.13 -7.66
C GLU A 189 15.43 7.69 -8.49
N ARG A 190 14.18 7.42 -8.10
CA ARG A 190 12.94 7.70 -8.86
C ARG A 190 13.11 7.26 -10.32
N LYS A 191 13.63 6.05 -10.50
CA LYS A 191 14.05 5.53 -11.79
C LYS A 191 12.85 4.93 -12.53
N GLU A 192 12.75 5.29 -13.80
CA GLU A 192 11.83 4.66 -14.75
C GLU A 192 12.51 3.43 -15.35
N ILE A 193 11.88 2.26 -15.21
CA ILE A 193 12.40 0.97 -15.67
C ILE A 193 11.27 0.25 -16.38
N GLU A 194 11.52 -0.13 -17.64
CA GLU A 194 10.55 -0.86 -18.46
C GLU A 194 10.00 -2.10 -17.73
N LYS A 195 8.68 -2.27 -17.77
CA LYS A 195 7.94 -3.38 -17.11
C LYS A 195 8.11 -3.48 -15.59
N TYR A 196 8.68 -2.45 -14.94
CA TYR A 196 8.93 -2.48 -13.50
C TYR A 196 8.53 -1.20 -12.77
N SER A 197 8.86 -0.02 -13.31
CA SER A 197 8.53 1.24 -12.66
C SER A 197 8.23 2.36 -13.64
N HIS A 198 7.29 3.25 -13.25
CA HIS A 198 6.87 4.39 -14.05
C HIS A 198 6.66 5.63 -13.17
N LEU A 199 7.03 6.80 -13.69
CA LEU A 199 6.82 8.10 -13.06
C LEU A 199 5.59 8.77 -13.67
N ALA A 200 4.43 8.52 -13.08
CA ALA A 200 3.18 9.07 -13.57
C ALA A 200 3.05 10.56 -13.27
N THR A 201 2.76 11.34 -14.29
CA THR A 201 2.44 12.75 -14.16
C THR A 201 1.07 12.96 -13.54
N MET A 202 0.80 14.13 -12.99
CA MET A 202 -0.53 14.47 -12.47
C MET A 202 -1.61 14.36 -13.57
N GLN A 203 -1.27 14.70 -14.82
CA GLN A 203 -2.21 14.58 -15.94
C GLN A 203 -2.60 13.13 -16.21
N GLU A 204 -1.64 12.18 -16.20
CA GLU A 204 -1.94 10.75 -16.30
C GLU A 204 -2.85 10.25 -15.17
N ILE A 205 -2.63 10.73 -13.95
CA ILE A 205 -3.47 10.39 -12.79
C ILE A 205 -4.91 10.89 -12.99
N ILE A 206 -5.07 12.11 -13.49
CA ILE A 206 -6.39 12.70 -13.80
C ILE A 206 -7.07 11.93 -14.93
N ASP A 207 -6.37 11.63 -16.02
CA ASP A 207 -6.89 10.89 -17.18
C ASP A 207 -7.33 9.45 -16.79
N ASN A 208 -6.75 8.92 -15.73
CA ASN A 208 -7.13 7.65 -15.12
C ASN A 208 -8.18 7.78 -13.99
N ASP A 209 -8.89 8.91 -13.85
CA ASP A 209 -9.90 9.14 -12.80
C ASP A 209 -9.36 8.91 -11.37
N TYR A 210 -8.13 9.31 -11.11
CA TYR A 210 -7.44 9.08 -9.82
C TYR A 210 -7.39 7.59 -9.42
N ASN A 211 -7.49 6.70 -10.37
CA ASN A 211 -7.33 5.27 -10.18
C ASN A 211 -5.83 4.94 -10.18
N LEU A 212 -5.33 4.43 -9.07
CA LEU A 212 -3.90 4.13 -8.86
C LEU A 212 -3.57 2.64 -9.09
N ASN A 213 -4.43 1.90 -9.79
CA ASN A 213 -4.16 0.50 -10.07
C ASN A 213 -2.87 0.35 -10.90
N ILE A 214 -1.89 -0.35 -10.37
CA ILE A 214 -0.51 -0.41 -10.89
C ILE A 214 -0.44 -0.79 -12.37
N PRO A 215 -1.21 -1.81 -12.88
CA PRO A 215 -1.18 -2.16 -14.30
C PRO A 215 -1.62 -1.07 -15.28
N ARG A 216 -2.19 0.04 -14.79
CA ARG A 216 -2.51 1.20 -15.63
C ARG A 216 -1.28 2.07 -15.94
N TYR A 217 -0.22 1.93 -15.15
CA TYR A 217 1.00 2.74 -15.20
C TYR A 217 2.23 1.91 -15.54
N VAL A 218 2.27 0.66 -15.09
CA VAL A 218 3.38 -0.26 -15.38
C VAL A 218 2.81 -1.43 -16.18
N ASP A 219 3.13 -1.45 -17.48
CA ASP A 219 2.74 -2.54 -18.36
C ASP A 219 3.72 -3.71 -18.19
N THR A 220 3.28 -4.75 -17.50
CA THR A 220 4.05 -5.98 -17.30
C THR A 220 3.69 -7.08 -18.30
N PHE A 221 2.92 -6.74 -19.36
CA PHE A 221 2.53 -7.70 -20.38
C PHE A 221 3.77 -8.23 -21.11
N GLU A 222 3.91 -9.52 -21.16
CA GLU A 222 4.86 -10.23 -21.99
C GLU A 222 4.10 -10.81 -23.17
N GLU A 223 4.46 -10.45 -24.39
CA GLU A 223 3.90 -11.09 -25.57
C GLU A 223 4.26 -12.57 -25.49
N GLU A 224 3.25 -13.44 -25.44
CA GLU A 224 3.48 -14.88 -25.58
C GLU A 224 4.02 -15.13 -26.99
N GLU A 225 5.07 -15.95 -27.10
CA GLU A 225 5.56 -16.38 -28.40
C GLU A 225 4.40 -16.98 -29.20
N PRO A 226 4.19 -16.54 -30.46
CA PRO A 226 3.07 -17.04 -31.26
C PRO A 226 3.20 -18.56 -31.40
N ILE A 227 2.20 -19.27 -30.87
CA ILE A 227 2.16 -20.73 -30.95
C ILE A 227 2.04 -21.13 -32.42
N ASP A 228 3.05 -21.78 -32.98
CA ASP A 228 2.92 -22.38 -34.31
C ASP A 228 1.98 -23.58 -34.24
N ILE A 229 0.70 -23.30 -34.56
CA ILE A 229 -0.37 -24.31 -34.53
C ILE A 229 -0.04 -25.51 -35.43
N LYS A 230 0.71 -25.31 -36.54
CA LYS A 230 1.09 -26.40 -37.43
C LYS A 230 2.12 -27.32 -36.81
N ALA A 231 3.11 -26.76 -36.11
CA ALA A 231 4.10 -27.52 -35.38
C ALA A 231 3.48 -28.34 -34.24
N VAL A 232 2.60 -27.70 -33.45
CA VAL A 232 1.87 -28.38 -32.36
C VAL A 232 0.94 -29.47 -32.89
N MET A 233 0.23 -29.27 -34.00
CA MET A 233 -0.60 -30.30 -34.61
C MET A 233 0.22 -31.47 -35.19
N ALA A 234 1.42 -31.22 -35.69
CA ALA A 234 2.33 -32.29 -36.16
C ALA A 234 2.82 -33.12 -34.97
N GLU A 235 3.15 -32.48 -33.85
CA GLU A 235 3.59 -33.15 -32.62
C GLU A 235 2.48 -34.02 -31.99
N ILE A 236 1.24 -33.51 -31.97
CA ILE A 236 0.07 -34.26 -31.52
C ILE A 236 -0.12 -35.53 -32.38
N LYS A 237 -0.05 -35.42 -33.71
CA LYS A 237 -0.20 -36.58 -34.63
C LYS A 237 0.91 -37.59 -34.42
N ASP A 238 2.15 -37.19 -34.14
CA ASP A 238 3.25 -38.10 -33.88
C ASP A 238 3.06 -38.85 -32.54
N LEU A 239 2.52 -38.15 -31.52
CA LEU A 239 2.19 -38.76 -30.23
C LEU A 239 1.00 -39.71 -30.29
N GLU A 240 0.01 -39.46 -31.13
CA GLU A 240 -1.14 -40.35 -31.34
C GLU A 240 -0.81 -41.59 -32.16
N SER A 241 0.31 -41.58 -32.89
CA SER A 241 0.77 -42.71 -33.72
C SER A 241 1.71 -43.66 -33.01
N LYS A 242 2.09 -43.35 -31.76
CA LYS A 242 2.92 -44.19 -30.87
C LYS A 242 2.09 -44.96 -29.87
#